data_fd27136a048ad2a3347bf5ae5fda4819
#
_entry.id   fd27136a048ad2a3347bf5ae5fda4819
#
_cell.length_a   1.000
_cell.length_b   1.000
_cell.length_c   1.000
_cell.angle_alpha   90.00
_cell.angle_beta   90.00
_cell.angle_gamma   90.00
#
_symmetry.space_group_name_H-M   'P 1'
#
loop_
_entity.id
_entity.type
_entity.pdbx_description
1 polymer ?
#
loop_
_entity_poly.entity_id
_entity_poly.type
_entity_poly.pdbx_seq_one_letter_code
_entity_poly.pdbx_strand_id
1 'polypeptide(L)'
;MKGLTEREHEILQMIEINPTISREMIANELGISKSAVGTHLHNLTQKGYLLGRGYVIAPRKEIAVVGGSNIDLKGYSKNYLTKTSNPGKIVESLGGVGRNIAENLGNLGDEVVFLTAVGDDHFGEILLSETAKSGVNIDYVKKINNKRTGIYLAHLDSSGELIGAISDMDILNEIDQKYIENHYQIIRQSSIVVLDTNLTEKTIKYILDIVKKNNLL
;
A
#
# COMPACT_ATOMS: atom_id res chain seq x y z
N MET A 1 -11.78 -4.86 -6.51
CA MET A 1 -11.97 -5.46 -7.87
C MET A 1 -13.37 -5.10 -8.35
N LYS A 2 -13.47 -4.18 -9.32
CA LYS A 2 -14.78 -3.69 -9.83
C LYS A 2 -15.52 -4.82 -10.56
N GLY A 3 -16.77 -5.09 -10.16
CA GLY A 3 -17.69 -6.00 -10.87
C GLY A 3 -17.65 -7.48 -10.46
N LEU A 4 -16.88 -7.86 -9.43
CA LEU A 4 -16.98 -9.20 -8.85
C LEU A 4 -18.09 -9.27 -7.80
N THR A 5 -18.81 -10.40 -7.77
CA THR A 5 -19.65 -10.75 -6.63
C THR A 5 -18.77 -11.24 -5.48
N GLU A 6 -19.28 -11.22 -4.26
CA GLU A 6 -18.58 -11.74 -3.08
C GLU A 6 -18.08 -13.18 -3.31
N ARG A 7 -18.93 -14.03 -3.88
CA ARG A 7 -18.61 -15.43 -4.19
C ARG A 7 -17.53 -15.59 -5.27
N GLU A 8 -17.54 -14.74 -6.28
CA GLU A 8 -16.49 -14.72 -7.30
C GLU A 8 -15.15 -14.28 -6.71
N HIS A 9 -15.18 -13.34 -5.76
CA HIS A 9 -13.98 -12.89 -5.06
C HIS A 9 -13.36 -14.01 -4.21
N GLU A 10 -14.16 -14.73 -3.42
CA GLU A 10 -13.70 -15.89 -2.63
C GLU A 10 -13.08 -16.97 -3.51
N ILE A 11 -13.75 -17.33 -4.62
CA ILE A 11 -13.23 -18.32 -5.56
C ILE A 11 -11.91 -17.88 -6.18
N LEU A 12 -11.79 -16.60 -6.54
CA LEU A 12 -10.57 -16.06 -7.12
C LEU A 12 -9.40 -16.13 -6.12
N GLN A 13 -9.63 -15.79 -4.85
CA GLN A 13 -8.63 -15.91 -3.78
C GLN A 13 -8.16 -17.36 -3.59
N MET A 14 -9.09 -18.33 -3.59
CA MET A 14 -8.73 -19.75 -3.48
C MET A 14 -7.84 -20.19 -4.64
N ILE A 15 -8.11 -19.74 -5.86
CA ILE A 15 -7.31 -20.04 -7.06
C ILE A 15 -5.95 -19.33 -6.98
N GLU A 16 -5.87 -18.12 -6.46
CA GLU A 16 -4.61 -17.38 -6.25
C GLU A 16 -3.68 -18.12 -5.30
N ILE A 17 -4.24 -18.69 -4.22
CA ILE A 17 -3.48 -19.50 -3.24
C ILE A 17 -3.08 -20.86 -3.83
N ASN A 18 -4.00 -21.52 -4.53
CA ASN A 18 -3.76 -22.82 -5.15
C ASN A 18 -4.28 -22.85 -6.60
N PRO A 19 -3.44 -22.51 -7.60
CA PRO A 19 -3.84 -22.48 -9.02
C PRO A 19 -4.30 -23.84 -9.59
N THR A 20 -4.02 -24.94 -8.90
CA THR A 20 -4.42 -26.29 -9.29
C THR A 20 -5.63 -26.82 -8.52
N ILE A 21 -6.27 -25.98 -7.72
CA ILE A 21 -7.44 -26.36 -6.91
C ILE A 21 -8.57 -26.92 -7.79
N SER A 22 -9.14 -28.07 -7.39
CA SER A 22 -10.22 -28.67 -8.13
C SER A 22 -11.56 -27.98 -7.87
N ARG A 23 -12.49 -28.03 -8.84
CA ARG A 23 -13.87 -27.53 -8.63
C ARG A 23 -14.56 -28.20 -7.45
N GLU A 24 -14.21 -29.43 -7.16
CA GLU A 24 -14.76 -30.19 -6.03
C GLU A 24 -14.28 -29.63 -4.69
N MET A 25 -12.98 -29.30 -4.59
CA MET A 25 -12.43 -28.67 -3.38
C MET A 25 -13.05 -27.29 -3.14
N ILE A 26 -13.18 -26.47 -4.20
CA ILE A 26 -13.86 -25.16 -4.10
C ILE A 26 -15.31 -25.33 -3.65
N ALA A 27 -16.04 -26.30 -4.24
CA ALA A 27 -17.43 -26.55 -3.89
C ALA A 27 -17.61 -26.95 -2.42
N ASN A 28 -16.73 -27.83 -1.91
CA ASN A 28 -16.74 -28.29 -0.53
C ASN A 28 -16.41 -27.17 0.45
N GLU A 29 -15.38 -26.37 0.16
CA GLU A 29 -14.92 -25.26 1.03
C GLU A 29 -15.99 -24.17 1.15
N LEU A 30 -16.67 -23.86 0.05
CA LEU A 30 -17.68 -22.78 0.01
C LEU A 30 -19.12 -23.28 0.27
N GLY A 31 -19.32 -24.58 0.45
CA GLY A 31 -20.65 -25.16 0.70
C GLY A 31 -21.63 -24.98 -0.47
N ILE A 32 -21.14 -24.98 -1.72
CA ILE A 32 -21.94 -24.80 -2.94
C ILE A 32 -21.80 -26.00 -3.89
N SER A 33 -22.67 -26.10 -4.90
CA SER A 33 -22.58 -27.19 -5.87
C SER A 33 -21.40 -27.00 -6.86
N LYS A 34 -20.85 -28.11 -7.39
CA LYS A 34 -19.83 -28.07 -8.45
C LYS A 34 -20.33 -27.31 -9.71
N SER A 35 -21.64 -27.35 -9.99
CA SER A 35 -22.26 -26.59 -11.08
C SER A 35 -22.17 -25.09 -10.81
N ALA A 36 -22.50 -24.65 -9.57
CA ALA A 36 -22.40 -23.25 -9.19
C ALA A 36 -20.95 -22.73 -9.29
N VAL A 37 -19.96 -23.53 -8.82
CA VAL A 37 -18.54 -23.22 -9.03
C VAL A 37 -18.22 -23.06 -10.50
N GLY A 38 -18.74 -23.96 -11.36
CA GLY A 38 -18.57 -23.87 -12.81
C GLY A 38 -19.09 -22.56 -13.41
N THR A 39 -20.26 -22.09 -12.95
CA THR A 39 -20.84 -20.81 -13.37
C THR A 39 -19.98 -19.63 -12.92
N HIS A 40 -19.50 -19.60 -11.68
CA HIS A 40 -18.64 -18.54 -11.18
C HIS A 40 -17.29 -18.51 -11.94
N LEU A 41 -16.68 -19.66 -12.21
CA LEU A 41 -15.44 -19.75 -13.00
C LEU A 41 -15.66 -19.26 -14.44
N HIS A 42 -16.80 -19.56 -15.06
CA HIS A 42 -17.17 -19.02 -16.38
C HIS A 42 -17.29 -17.49 -16.33
N ASN A 43 -17.99 -16.96 -15.34
CA ASN A 43 -18.13 -15.52 -15.16
C ASN A 43 -16.78 -14.83 -14.96
N LEU A 44 -15.91 -15.40 -14.13
CA LEU A 44 -14.53 -14.92 -13.90
C LEU A 44 -13.73 -14.90 -15.22
N THR A 45 -13.92 -15.92 -16.07
CA THR A 45 -13.28 -15.96 -17.38
C THR A 45 -13.86 -14.88 -18.31
N GLN A 46 -15.19 -14.70 -18.35
CA GLN A 46 -15.84 -13.67 -19.16
C GLN A 46 -15.46 -12.24 -18.72
N LYS A 47 -15.24 -12.06 -17.41
CA LYS A 47 -14.78 -10.80 -16.83
C LYS A 47 -13.26 -10.58 -16.99
N GLY A 48 -12.53 -11.54 -17.59
CA GLY A 48 -11.10 -11.45 -17.84
C GLY A 48 -10.19 -11.73 -16.65
N TYR A 49 -10.73 -12.21 -15.52
CA TYR A 49 -9.92 -12.56 -14.33
C TYR A 49 -9.23 -13.92 -14.48
N LEU A 50 -9.78 -14.83 -15.30
CA LEU A 50 -9.18 -16.14 -15.64
C LEU A 50 -8.97 -16.24 -17.15
N LEU A 51 -7.76 -16.63 -17.58
CA LEU A 51 -7.38 -16.64 -18.99
C LEU A 51 -7.57 -18.01 -19.69
N GLY A 52 -8.05 -19.05 -19.00
CA GLY A 52 -8.24 -20.37 -19.61
C GLY A 52 -8.30 -21.55 -18.67
N ARG A 53 -8.23 -22.75 -19.23
CA ARG A 53 -8.17 -24.01 -18.45
C ARG A 53 -6.79 -24.16 -17.84
N GLY A 54 -6.71 -24.24 -16.53
CA GLY A 54 -5.50 -24.22 -15.72
C GLY A 54 -5.44 -22.96 -14.83
N TYR A 55 -6.54 -22.18 -14.80
CA TYR A 55 -6.70 -21.02 -13.92
C TYR A 55 -5.50 -20.06 -13.97
N VAL A 56 -5.11 -19.66 -15.19
CA VAL A 56 -4.12 -18.60 -15.36
C VAL A 56 -4.82 -17.28 -15.00
N ILE A 57 -4.39 -16.66 -13.91
CA ILE A 57 -4.90 -15.38 -13.46
C ILE A 57 -4.35 -14.30 -14.40
N ALA A 58 -5.23 -13.43 -14.89
CA ALA A 58 -4.79 -12.27 -15.67
C ALA A 58 -3.94 -11.34 -14.77
N PRO A 59 -2.84 -10.78 -15.29
CA PRO A 59 -2.09 -9.78 -14.55
C PRO A 59 -3.03 -8.66 -14.10
N ARG A 60 -2.94 -8.26 -12.85
CA ARG A 60 -3.68 -7.10 -12.35
C ARG A 60 -3.15 -5.85 -13.06
N LYS A 61 -4.02 -4.89 -13.32
CA LYS A 61 -3.60 -3.57 -13.82
C LYS A 61 -3.15 -2.65 -12.68
N GLU A 62 -3.23 -3.13 -11.44
CA GLU A 62 -2.88 -2.37 -10.25
C GLU A 62 -1.40 -1.98 -10.24
N ILE A 63 -1.14 -0.78 -9.76
CA ILE A 63 0.20 -0.30 -9.44
C ILE A 63 0.43 -0.51 -7.94
N ALA A 64 1.42 -1.32 -7.57
CA ALA A 64 1.82 -1.45 -6.18
C ALA A 64 2.83 -0.34 -5.83
N VAL A 65 2.48 0.50 -4.88
CA VAL A 65 3.39 1.49 -4.29
C VAL A 65 3.82 1.00 -2.92
N VAL A 66 5.11 0.81 -2.70
CA VAL A 66 5.69 0.40 -1.41
C VAL A 66 6.60 1.51 -0.92
N GLY A 67 6.27 2.13 0.20
CA GLY A 67 7.06 3.27 0.65
C GLY A 67 6.55 3.96 1.90
N GLY A 68 7.20 5.06 2.22
CA GLY A 68 6.94 5.83 3.42
C GLY A 68 5.68 6.66 3.36
N SER A 69 5.10 6.83 4.53
CA SER A 69 4.02 7.75 4.83
C SER A 69 4.27 8.41 6.18
N ASN A 70 4.03 9.70 6.29
CA ASN A 70 4.27 10.46 7.52
C ASN A 70 3.44 11.74 7.58
N ILE A 71 3.47 12.39 8.72
CA ILE A 71 2.97 13.75 8.89
C ILE A 71 4.14 14.72 8.85
N ASP A 72 4.04 15.75 8.05
CA ASP A 72 4.99 16.86 8.02
C ASP A 72 4.48 17.99 8.93
N LEU A 73 5.24 18.30 9.98
CA LEU A 73 5.01 19.44 10.86
C LEU A 73 6.05 20.53 10.55
N LYS A 74 5.60 21.66 10.00
CA LYS A 74 6.46 22.78 9.65
C LYS A 74 6.22 23.94 10.59
N GLY A 75 7.19 24.22 11.49
CA GLY A 75 7.17 25.34 12.42
C GLY A 75 7.91 26.56 11.84
N TYR A 76 7.21 27.64 11.60
CA TYR A 76 7.78 28.91 11.11
C TYR A 76 7.97 29.87 12.28
N SER A 77 9.21 30.27 12.57
CA SER A 77 9.49 31.29 13.60
C SER A 77 9.60 32.68 12.98
N LYS A 78 9.03 33.69 13.66
CA LYS A 78 9.11 35.10 13.20
C LYS A 78 10.53 35.67 13.29
N ASN A 79 11.15 35.47 14.48
CA ASN A 79 12.52 35.87 14.75
C ASN A 79 13.15 34.70 15.51
N TYR A 80 14.07 34.00 14.87
CA TYR A 80 14.71 32.86 15.49
C TYR A 80 15.77 33.25 16.50
N LEU A 81 15.60 32.80 17.73
CA LEU A 81 16.58 32.89 18.81
C LEU A 81 16.92 31.52 19.32
N THR A 82 18.22 31.24 19.50
CA THR A 82 18.68 29.96 20.05
C THR A 82 18.36 29.81 21.54
N LYS A 83 18.14 28.56 21.98
CA LYS A 83 17.95 28.21 23.41
C LYS A 83 16.77 28.86 24.11
N THR A 84 15.72 29.24 23.35
CA THR A 84 14.48 29.81 23.89
C THR A 84 13.28 29.39 23.03
N SER A 85 12.07 29.64 23.54
CA SER A 85 10.85 29.48 22.75
C SER A 85 10.72 30.62 21.75
N ASN A 86 10.42 30.29 20.52
CA ASN A 86 10.22 31.25 19.44
C ASN A 86 8.74 31.36 19.10
N PRO A 87 8.11 32.52 19.16
CA PRO A 87 6.76 32.72 18.66
C PRO A 87 6.70 32.43 17.15
N GLY A 88 5.68 31.68 16.74
CA GLY A 88 5.60 31.23 15.36
C GLY A 88 4.25 30.64 14.99
N LYS A 89 4.23 29.93 13.85
CA LYS A 89 3.08 29.18 13.34
C LYS A 89 3.51 27.77 13.01
N ILE A 90 2.68 26.79 13.33
CA ILE A 90 2.87 25.40 12.90
C ILE A 90 1.85 25.11 11.79
N VAL A 91 2.32 24.50 10.72
CA VAL A 91 1.51 23.97 9.61
C VAL A 91 1.72 22.47 9.55
N GLU A 92 0.60 21.74 9.49
CA GLU A 92 0.57 20.31 9.32
C GLU A 92 0.21 19.97 7.88
N SER A 93 0.85 18.96 7.32
CA SER A 93 0.51 18.40 6.01
C SER A 93 0.82 16.90 5.99
N LEU A 94 0.11 16.18 5.14
CA LEU A 94 0.39 14.77 4.90
C LEU A 94 1.61 14.65 3.99
N GLY A 95 2.52 13.78 4.38
CA GLY A 95 3.82 13.58 3.73
C GLY A 95 4.11 12.11 3.43
N GLY A 96 5.35 11.87 3.05
CA GLY A 96 5.87 10.58 2.64
C GLY A 96 5.90 10.43 1.12
N VAL A 97 7.07 10.09 0.59
CA VAL A 97 7.28 9.97 -0.87
C VAL A 97 6.38 8.89 -1.45
N GLY A 98 6.34 7.71 -0.82
CA GLY A 98 5.46 6.61 -1.25
C GLY A 98 3.99 7.02 -1.26
N ARG A 99 3.52 7.66 -0.16
CA ARG A 99 2.14 8.14 -0.06
C ARG A 99 1.81 9.18 -1.15
N ASN A 100 2.68 10.15 -1.36
CA ASN A 100 2.44 11.20 -2.35
C ASN A 100 2.38 10.63 -3.78
N ILE A 101 3.20 9.63 -4.10
CA ILE A 101 3.13 8.93 -5.39
C ILE A 101 1.80 8.18 -5.51
N ALA A 102 1.41 7.41 -4.48
CA ALA A 102 0.16 6.65 -4.49
C ALA A 102 -1.05 7.56 -4.66
N GLU A 103 -1.12 8.68 -3.91
CA GLU A 103 -2.20 9.66 -4.00
C GLU A 103 -2.29 10.29 -5.40
N ASN A 104 -1.17 10.69 -5.99
CA ASN A 104 -1.16 11.30 -7.33
C ASN A 104 -1.61 10.30 -8.40
N LEU A 105 -1.16 9.04 -8.36
CA LEU A 105 -1.60 7.99 -9.27
C LEU A 105 -3.11 7.72 -9.10
N GLY A 106 -3.61 7.62 -7.86
CA GLY A 106 -5.03 7.46 -7.59
C GLY A 106 -5.88 8.63 -8.13
N ASN A 107 -5.41 9.86 -7.96
CA ASN A 107 -6.06 11.06 -8.52
C ASN A 107 -6.06 11.09 -10.06
N LEU A 108 -5.09 10.46 -10.72
CA LEU A 108 -5.04 10.26 -12.16
C LEU A 108 -5.98 9.14 -12.65
N GLY A 109 -6.59 8.40 -11.73
CA GLY A 109 -7.54 7.34 -12.02
C GLY A 109 -6.94 5.94 -12.17
N ASP A 110 -5.66 5.77 -11.81
CA ASP A 110 -5.02 4.47 -11.78
C ASP A 110 -5.53 3.60 -10.62
N GLU A 111 -5.52 2.29 -10.79
CA GLU A 111 -5.79 1.33 -9.72
C GLU A 111 -4.50 1.16 -8.89
N VAL A 112 -4.47 1.73 -7.69
CA VAL A 112 -3.27 1.78 -6.84
C VAL A 112 -3.49 0.99 -5.55
N VAL A 113 -2.53 0.15 -5.21
CA VAL A 113 -2.42 -0.51 -3.89
C VAL A 113 -1.22 0.09 -3.16
N PHE A 114 -1.46 0.58 -1.95
CA PHE A 114 -0.41 1.19 -1.15
C PHE A 114 0.01 0.28 0.02
N LEU A 115 1.28 -0.08 0.04
CA LEU A 115 1.91 -0.87 1.09
C LEU A 115 2.83 0.05 1.92
N THR A 116 2.41 0.32 3.15
CA THR A 116 3.13 1.17 4.10
C THR A 116 2.86 0.74 5.53
N ALA A 117 3.46 1.43 6.50
CA ALA A 117 3.23 1.23 7.91
C ALA A 117 2.86 2.54 8.59
N VAL A 118 1.85 2.50 9.46
CA VAL A 118 1.40 3.61 10.30
C VAL A 118 1.19 3.15 11.74
N GLY A 119 1.22 4.08 12.68
CA GLY A 119 0.81 3.81 14.06
C GLY A 119 -0.70 3.65 14.17
N ASP A 120 -1.14 3.00 15.24
CA ASP A 120 -2.54 3.01 15.65
C ASP A 120 -2.80 4.28 16.49
N ASP A 121 -2.68 5.42 15.81
CA ASP A 121 -2.83 6.76 16.37
C ASP A 121 -3.63 7.69 15.44
N HIS A 122 -3.97 8.86 15.96
CA HIS A 122 -4.76 9.85 15.24
C HIS A 122 -4.13 10.27 13.89
N PHE A 123 -2.80 10.38 13.84
CA PHE A 123 -2.08 10.72 12.61
C PHE A 123 -2.18 9.60 11.56
N GLY A 124 -2.10 8.34 11.98
CA GLY A 124 -2.31 7.20 11.11
C GLY A 124 -3.72 7.17 10.52
N GLU A 125 -4.74 7.44 11.34
CA GLU A 125 -6.14 7.48 10.89
C GLU A 125 -6.37 8.58 9.84
N ILE A 126 -5.91 9.81 10.10
CA ILE A 126 -6.05 10.92 9.15
C ILE A 126 -5.32 10.60 7.85
N LEU A 127 -4.07 10.16 7.94
CA LEU A 127 -3.24 9.84 6.78
C LEU A 127 -3.91 8.80 5.87
N LEU A 128 -4.42 7.72 6.45
CA LEU A 128 -5.08 6.66 5.70
C LEU A 128 -6.40 7.12 5.11
N SER A 129 -7.23 7.84 5.89
CA SER A 129 -8.53 8.30 5.41
C SER A 129 -8.38 9.27 4.23
N GLU A 130 -7.44 10.21 4.27
CA GLU A 130 -7.20 11.15 3.19
C GLU A 130 -6.60 10.45 1.95
N THR A 131 -5.66 9.51 2.14
CA THR A 131 -5.10 8.73 1.04
C THR A 131 -6.18 7.89 0.32
N ALA A 132 -7.10 7.29 1.07
CA ALA A 132 -8.20 6.52 0.49
C ALA A 132 -9.17 7.37 -0.36
N LYS A 133 -9.33 8.68 -0.06
CA LYS A 133 -10.18 9.58 -0.87
C LYS A 133 -9.71 9.73 -2.30
N SER A 134 -8.42 9.53 -2.57
CA SER A 134 -7.84 9.54 -3.91
C SER A 134 -8.07 8.23 -4.69
N GLY A 135 -8.85 7.29 -4.13
CA GLY A 135 -9.10 5.98 -4.75
C GLY A 135 -8.01 4.94 -4.52
N VAL A 136 -7.02 5.24 -3.69
CA VAL A 136 -5.94 4.32 -3.33
C VAL A 136 -6.46 3.22 -2.40
N ASN A 137 -6.16 1.97 -2.73
CA ASN A 137 -6.45 0.83 -1.85
C ASN A 137 -5.44 0.80 -0.70
N ILE A 138 -5.93 0.96 0.53
CA ILE A 138 -5.17 0.98 1.78
C ILE A 138 -5.35 -0.28 2.64
N ASP A 139 -6.03 -1.32 2.12
CA ASP A 139 -6.38 -2.53 2.90
C ASP A 139 -5.15 -3.31 3.37
N TYR A 140 -4.02 -3.08 2.74
CA TYR A 140 -2.76 -3.78 3.02
C TYR A 140 -1.79 -2.97 3.88
N VAL A 141 -2.21 -1.82 4.38
CA VAL A 141 -1.39 -0.99 5.27
C VAL A 141 -1.21 -1.67 6.63
N LYS A 142 0.03 -1.73 7.11
CA LYS A 142 0.36 -2.28 8.42
C LYS A 142 0.11 -1.24 9.51
N LYS A 143 -0.97 -1.42 10.26
CA LYS A 143 -1.21 -0.64 11.49
C LYS A 143 -0.50 -1.29 12.67
N ILE A 144 0.23 -0.51 13.46
CA ILE A 144 1.07 -1.04 14.54
C ILE A 144 0.67 -0.42 15.87
N ASN A 145 0.15 -1.28 16.74
CA ASN A 145 -0.22 -0.90 18.10
C ASN A 145 1.02 -0.41 18.89
N ASN A 146 0.83 0.61 19.72
CA ASN A 146 1.86 1.19 20.59
C ASN A 146 3.07 1.79 19.85
N LYS A 147 2.95 2.06 18.54
CA LYS A 147 3.92 2.87 17.79
C LYS A 147 3.25 4.12 17.25
N ARG A 148 4.02 5.15 17.04
CA ARG A 148 3.57 6.41 16.45
C ARG A 148 3.73 6.36 14.93
N THR A 149 2.80 6.99 14.22
CA THR A 149 2.95 7.29 12.80
C THR A 149 4.17 8.19 12.59
N GLY A 150 4.88 7.99 11.51
CA GLY A 150 6.08 8.74 11.18
C GLY A 150 5.82 10.26 11.15
N ILE A 151 6.75 11.04 11.67
CA ILE A 151 6.66 12.50 11.73
C ILE A 151 7.97 13.10 11.20
N TYR A 152 7.84 14.06 10.30
CA TYR A 152 8.92 14.95 9.93
C TYR A 152 8.64 16.34 10.50
N LEU A 153 9.44 16.75 11.46
CA LEU A 153 9.34 18.07 12.11
C LEU A 153 10.42 18.99 11.56
N ALA A 154 10.03 20.01 10.80
CA ALA A 154 10.93 21.03 10.28
C ALA A 154 10.74 22.37 11.03
N HIS A 155 11.83 22.97 11.43
CA HIS A 155 11.87 24.34 11.93
C HIS A 155 12.41 25.26 10.83
N LEU A 156 11.61 26.23 10.45
CA LEU A 156 11.87 27.19 9.37
C LEU A 156 11.92 28.61 9.95
N ASP A 157 12.73 29.45 9.35
CA ASP A 157 12.75 30.88 9.67
C ASP A 157 11.59 31.65 8.99
N SER A 158 11.58 32.98 9.12
CA SER A 158 10.56 33.83 8.52
C SER A 158 10.62 33.91 6.99
N SER A 159 11.73 33.51 6.36
CA SER A 159 11.90 33.43 4.92
C SER A 159 11.51 32.06 4.37
N GLY A 160 11.30 31.06 5.25
CA GLY A 160 11.02 29.67 4.89
C GLY A 160 12.30 28.82 4.74
N GLU A 161 13.47 29.33 5.14
CA GLU A 161 14.68 28.54 5.13
C GLU A 161 14.73 27.58 6.32
N LEU A 162 15.28 26.39 6.08
CA LEU A 162 15.38 25.32 7.07
C LEU A 162 16.46 25.64 8.10
N ILE A 163 16.05 25.82 9.37
CA ILE A 163 16.96 25.96 10.52
C ILE A 163 17.42 24.59 11.01
N GLY A 164 16.50 23.62 11.04
CA GLY A 164 16.76 22.25 11.44
C GLY A 164 15.54 21.37 11.32
N ALA A 165 15.72 20.06 11.33
CA ALA A 165 14.61 19.12 11.25
C ALA A 165 14.89 17.88 12.14
N ILE A 166 13.81 17.22 12.54
CA ILE A 166 13.80 15.90 13.18
C ILE A 166 12.96 14.98 12.32
N SER A 167 13.53 13.84 11.94
CA SER A 167 12.83 12.80 11.19
C SER A 167 12.63 11.60 12.12
N ASP A 168 11.40 11.38 12.56
CA ASP A 168 10.98 10.21 13.35
C ASP A 168 10.20 9.27 12.42
N MET A 169 10.95 8.40 11.73
CA MET A 169 10.43 7.50 10.69
C MET A 169 10.67 6.02 11.00
N ASP A 170 11.02 5.67 12.24
CA ASP A 170 11.38 4.31 12.62
C ASP A 170 10.27 3.28 12.37
N ILE A 171 9.02 3.73 12.31
CA ILE A 171 7.88 2.88 11.98
C ILE A 171 8.00 2.25 10.58
N LEU A 172 8.70 2.89 9.64
CA LEU A 172 8.89 2.36 8.29
C LEU A 172 9.77 1.10 8.26
N ASN A 173 10.57 0.84 9.32
CA ASN A 173 11.30 -0.41 9.48
C ASN A 173 10.37 -1.63 9.63
N GLU A 174 9.09 -1.40 9.93
CA GLU A 174 8.06 -2.44 9.98
C GLU A 174 7.62 -2.94 8.60
N ILE A 175 7.99 -2.22 7.53
CA ILE A 175 7.87 -2.69 6.15
C ILE A 175 9.07 -3.58 5.87
N ASP A 176 9.13 -4.69 6.60
CA ASP A 176 10.20 -5.66 6.55
C ASP A 176 9.96 -6.77 5.50
N GLN A 177 10.93 -7.66 5.35
CA GLN A 177 10.82 -8.80 4.43
C GLN A 177 9.59 -9.65 4.72
N LYS A 178 9.25 -9.90 5.99
CA LYS A 178 8.09 -10.71 6.39
C LYS A 178 6.78 -10.06 5.97
N TYR A 179 6.68 -8.74 6.12
CA TYR A 179 5.52 -7.99 5.62
C TYR A 179 5.38 -8.14 4.11
N ILE A 180 6.47 -8.02 3.36
CA ILE A 180 6.47 -8.20 1.90
C ILE A 180 6.11 -9.64 1.50
N GLU A 181 6.60 -10.65 2.22
CA GLU A 181 6.24 -12.06 2.01
C GLU A 181 4.73 -12.29 2.15
N ASN A 182 4.11 -11.71 3.17
CA ASN A 182 2.67 -11.79 3.38
C ASN A 182 1.86 -11.15 2.24
N HIS A 183 2.45 -10.18 1.53
CA HIS A 183 1.85 -9.46 0.40
C HIS A 183 2.49 -9.79 -0.95
N TYR A 184 3.21 -10.93 -1.03
CA TYR A 184 3.92 -11.37 -2.23
C TYR A 184 3.04 -11.37 -3.48
N GLN A 185 1.78 -11.83 -3.38
CA GLN A 185 0.88 -11.90 -4.52
C GLN A 185 0.48 -10.52 -5.06
N ILE A 186 0.36 -9.52 -4.19
CA ILE A 186 0.08 -8.14 -4.59
C ILE A 186 1.21 -7.64 -5.49
N ILE A 187 2.46 -7.78 -5.03
CA ILE A 187 3.65 -7.34 -5.77
C ILE A 187 3.77 -8.12 -7.08
N ARG A 188 3.66 -9.45 -7.01
CA ARG A 188 3.81 -10.33 -8.18
C ARG A 188 2.79 -10.06 -9.30
N GLN A 189 1.56 -9.68 -8.95
CA GLN A 189 0.47 -9.51 -9.90
C GLN A 189 0.32 -8.06 -10.37
N SER A 190 1.00 -7.12 -9.75
CA SER A 190 0.98 -5.72 -10.16
C SER A 190 1.60 -5.52 -11.54
N SER A 191 1.08 -4.57 -12.30
CA SER A 191 1.66 -4.18 -13.58
C SER A 191 2.94 -3.37 -13.43
N ILE A 192 3.00 -2.57 -12.36
CA ILE A 192 4.15 -1.73 -12.01
C ILE A 192 4.35 -1.82 -10.49
N VAL A 193 5.60 -1.83 -10.06
CA VAL A 193 5.97 -1.73 -8.65
C VAL A 193 6.82 -0.49 -8.45
N VAL A 194 6.32 0.44 -7.64
CA VAL A 194 7.00 1.68 -7.28
C VAL A 194 7.56 1.54 -5.87
N LEU A 195 8.83 1.86 -5.69
CA LEU A 195 9.52 1.84 -4.41
C LEU A 195 10.07 3.23 -4.09
N ASP A 196 9.96 3.67 -2.85
CA ASP A 196 10.74 4.80 -2.37
C ASP A 196 11.95 4.34 -1.54
N THR A 197 12.91 5.21 -1.36
CA THR A 197 14.18 4.91 -0.69
C THR A 197 14.13 5.06 0.85
N ASN A 198 12.95 5.31 1.43
CA ASN A 198 12.75 5.32 2.88
C ASN A 198 12.63 3.91 3.46
N LEU A 199 12.59 2.90 2.60
CA LEU A 199 12.62 1.49 2.99
C LEU A 199 14.04 1.03 3.32
N THR A 200 14.17 -0.04 4.13
CA THR A 200 15.48 -0.64 4.38
C THR A 200 16.07 -1.24 3.10
N GLU A 201 17.38 -1.18 2.96
CA GLU A 201 18.09 -1.79 1.82
C GLU A 201 17.72 -3.27 1.63
N LYS A 202 17.54 -4.01 2.75
CA LYS A 202 17.14 -5.42 2.76
C LYS A 202 15.76 -5.61 2.13
N THR A 203 14.80 -4.77 2.48
CA THR A 203 13.44 -4.80 1.94
C THR A 203 13.43 -4.48 0.45
N ILE A 204 14.16 -3.42 0.06
CA ILE A 204 14.28 -3.01 -1.36
C ILE A 204 14.86 -4.17 -2.19
N LYS A 205 15.97 -4.76 -1.75
CA LYS A 205 16.60 -5.90 -2.45
C LYS A 205 15.62 -7.07 -2.61
N TYR A 206 14.90 -7.40 -1.55
CA TYR A 206 13.93 -8.49 -1.59
C TYR A 206 12.81 -8.25 -2.60
N ILE A 207 12.25 -7.03 -2.65
CA ILE A 207 11.21 -6.67 -3.63
C ILE A 207 11.78 -6.73 -5.06
N LEU A 208 12.98 -6.21 -5.28
CA LEU A 208 13.65 -6.27 -6.59
C LEU A 208 13.87 -7.72 -7.05
N ASP A 209 14.16 -8.64 -6.14
CA ASP A 209 14.28 -10.07 -6.48
C ASP A 209 12.93 -10.67 -6.90
N ILE A 210 11.82 -10.27 -6.25
CA ILE A 210 10.47 -10.66 -6.66
C ILE A 210 10.18 -10.13 -8.06
N VAL A 211 10.45 -8.85 -8.31
CA VAL A 211 10.22 -8.17 -9.59
C VAL A 211 10.98 -8.85 -10.72
N LYS A 212 12.29 -9.14 -10.51
CA LYS A 212 13.14 -9.83 -11.49
C LYS A 212 12.65 -11.25 -11.81
N LYS A 213 12.30 -12.03 -10.77
CA LYS A 213 11.81 -13.41 -10.95
C LYS A 213 10.51 -13.50 -11.75
N ASN A 214 9.69 -12.46 -11.70
CA ASN A 214 8.38 -12.44 -12.35
C ASN A 214 8.33 -11.56 -13.60
N ASN A 215 9.48 -11.04 -14.09
CA ASN A 215 9.60 -10.15 -15.25
C ASN A 215 8.65 -8.94 -15.17
N LEU A 216 8.50 -8.37 -13.98
CA LEU A 216 7.76 -7.13 -13.77
C LEU A 216 8.66 -5.92 -14.06
N LEU A 217 8.06 -4.85 -14.56
CA LEU A 217 8.72 -3.56 -14.76
C LEU A 217 8.57 -2.66 -13.52
#